data_d7a5e89f897c0c5c776006f9e92ebee0
#
_entry.id   d7a5e89f897c0c5c776006f9e92ebee0
#
_cell.length_a   1.000
_cell.length_b   1.000
_cell.length_c   1.000
_cell.angle_alpha   90.00
_cell.angle_beta   90.00
_cell.angle_gamma   90.00
#
_symmetry.space_group_name_H-M   'P 1'
#
loop_
_entity.id
_entity.type
_entity.pdbx_description
1 polymer ?
#
loop_
_entity_poly.entity_id
_entity_poly.type
_entity_poly.pdbx_seq_one_letter_code
_entity_poly.pdbx_strand_id
1 'polypeptide(L)'
;MLYLFWAGWGLIGGLIVEALDLSGAIRREGTWPWRVRGEPKLAPYLAAVVLRVGAGAGLAAGLGGEGQLGGPLSALVVGAGAPLILERITKQAFLTLASTNGDEPTRPPARRRPPGTRAATATRSED
;
A
#
# COMPACT_ATOMS: atom_id res chain seq x y z
N MET A 1 21.13 -23.43 8.49
CA MET A 1 20.31 -24.32 7.63
C MET A 1 18.81 -24.16 7.86
N LEU A 2 18.33 -24.03 9.11
CA LEU A 2 16.90 -23.92 9.44
C LEU A 2 16.22 -22.71 8.80
N TYR A 3 16.84 -21.53 8.82
CA TYR A 3 16.31 -20.31 8.20
C TYR A 3 16.07 -20.44 6.69
N LEU A 4 16.95 -21.15 5.99
CA LEU A 4 16.79 -21.39 4.55
C LEU A 4 15.59 -22.30 4.24
N PHE A 5 15.31 -23.25 5.13
CA PHE A 5 14.14 -24.10 5.01
C PHE A 5 12.85 -23.29 5.10
N TRP A 6 12.73 -22.43 6.11
CA TRP A 6 11.58 -21.56 6.30
C TRP A 6 11.45 -20.50 5.19
N ALA A 7 12.58 -19.90 4.79
CA ALA A 7 12.62 -18.97 3.66
C ALA A 7 12.12 -19.61 2.37
N GLY A 8 12.51 -20.87 2.11
CA GLY A 8 12.05 -21.61 0.94
C GLY A 8 10.54 -21.80 0.90
N TRP A 9 9.93 -22.17 2.01
CA TRP A 9 8.46 -22.29 2.08
C TRP A 9 7.76 -20.95 1.95
N GLY A 10 8.29 -19.88 2.55
CA GLY A 10 7.76 -18.53 2.40
C GLY A 10 7.87 -18.01 0.97
N LEU A 11 8.99 -18.31 0.28
CA LEU A 11 9.18 -17.98 -1.12
C LEU A 11 8.15 -18.69 -2.02
N ILE A 12 7.89 -19.97 -1.79
CA ILE A 12 6.87 -20.73 -2.51
C ILE A 12 5.49 -20.08 -2.31
N GLY A 13 5.15 -19.71 -1.07
CA GLY A 13 3.89 -19.01 -0.77
C GLY A 13 3.75 -17.70 -1.55
N GLY A 14 4.79 -16.87 -1.55
CA GLY A 14 4.82 -15.63 -2.33
C GLY A 14 4.68 -15.85 -3.83
N LEU A 15 5.37 -16.85 -4.39
CA LEU A 15 5.28 -17.20 -5.81
C LEU A 15 3.88 -17.68 -6.22
N ILE A 16 3.19 -18.42 -5.36
CA ILE A 16 1.82 -18.87 -5.63
C ILE A 16 0.90 -17.65 -5.79
N VAL A 17 1.02 -16.65 -4.91
CA VAL A 17 0.20 -15.42 -5.00
C VAL A 17 0.52 -14.64 -6.29
N GLU A 18 1.79 -14.47 -6.63
CA GLU A 18 2.18 -13.80 -7.88
C GLU A 18 1.66 -14.54 -9.11
N ALA A 19 1.68 -15.87 -9.11
CA ALA A 19 1.13 -16.67 -10.20
C ALA A 19 -0.39 -16.49 -10.33
N LEU A 20 -1.12 -16.39 -9.21
CA LEU A 20 -2.56 -16.12 -9.20
C LEU A 20 -2.86 -14.70 -9.70
N ASP A 21 -2.13 -13.69 -9.24
CA ASP A 21 -2.27 -12.31 -9.68
C ASP A 21 -2.00 -12.17 -11.18
N LEU A 22 -0.91 -12.78 -11.66
CA LEU A 22 -0.57 -12.79 -13.09
C LEU A 22 -1.65 -13.50 -13.93
N SER A 23 -2.13 -14.64 -13.46
CA SER A 23 -3.19 -15.37 -14.17
C SER A 23 -4.50 -14.57 -14.20
N GLY A 24 -4.82 -13.87 -13.13
CA GLY A 24 -5.95 -12.96 -13.03
C GLY A 24 -5.83 -11.76 -13.98
N ALA A 25 -4.64 -11.17 -14.08
CA ALA A 25 -4.36 -10.09 -15.02
C ALA A 25 -4.50 -10.54 -16.48
N ILE A 26 -3.92 -11.69 -16.84
CA ILE A 26 -4.02 -12.25 -18.19
C ILE A 26 -5.48 -12.54 -18.57
N ARG A 27 -6.30 -13.06 -17.65
CA ARG A 27 -7.73 -13.34 -17.91
C ARG A 27 -8.53 -12.05 -18.15
N ARG A 28 -8.20 -10.94 -17.47
CA ARG A 28 -8.91 -9.66 -17.63
C ARG A 28 -8.54 -8.94 -18.92
N GLU A 29 -7.25 -8.91 -19.23
CA GLU A 29 -6.72 -8.12 -20.36
C GLU A 29 -6.60 -8.94 -21.66
N GLY A 30 -6.68 -10.27 -21.60
CA GLY A 30 -6.49 -11.17 -22.75
C GLY A 30 -5.06 -11.12 -23.33
N THR A 31 -4.17 -10.34 -22.73
CA THR A 31 -2.78 -10.15 -23.17
C THR A 31 -1.84 -10.10 -21.97
N TRP A 32 -0.52 -10.16 -22.25
CA TRP A 32 0.48 -10.04 -21.22
C TRP A 32 0.52 -8.62 -20.65
N PRO A 33 0.57 -8.42 -19.31
CA PRO A 33 0.51 -7.10 -18.66
C PRO A 33 1.49 -6.09 -19.24
N TRP A 34 2.72 -6.49 -19.56
CA TRP A 34 3.76 -5.61 -20.09
C TRP A 34 3.60 -5.22 -21.56
N ARG A 35 2.59 -5.75 -22.26
CA ARG A 35 2.25 -5.38 -23.66
C ARG A 35 1.14 -4.33 -23.75
N VAL A 36 0.45 -4.07 -22.67
CA VAL A 36 -0.62 -3.07 -22.63
C VAL A 36 -0.02 -1.66 -22.58
N ARG A 37 -0.51 -0.77 -23.43
CA ARG A 37 -0.08 0.64 -23.41
C ARG A 37 -0.46 1.30 -22.09
N GLY A 38 0.56 1.84 -21.38
CA GLY A 38 0.37 2.49 -20.07
C GLY A 38 0.73 1.63 -18.86
N GLU A 39 0.95 0.34 -19.04
CA GLU A 39 1.41 -0.55 -17.98
C GLU A 39 2.93 -0.45 -17.75
N PRO A 40 3.40 -0.74 -16.54
CA PRO A 40 4.82 -0.69 -16.23
C PRO A 40 5.60 -1.69 -17.10
N LYS A 41 6.76 -1.26 -17.58
CA LYS A 41 7.68 -2.11 -18.35
C LYS A 41 8.04 -3.36 -17.53
N LEU A 42 8.42 -4.44 -18.19
CA LEU A 42 8.78 -5.71 -17.57
C LEU A 42 9.77 -5.57 -16.41
N ALA A 43 10.76 -4.69 -16.52
CA ALA A 43 11.78 -4.51 -15.49
C ALA A 43 11.21 -4.01 -14.13
N PRO A 44 10.41 -2.93 -14.04
CA PRO A 44 9.81 -2.55 -12.77
C PRO A 44 8.80 -3.57 -12.26
N TYR A 45 8.09 -4.27 -13.12
CA TYR A 45 7.21 -5.37 -12.72
C TYR A 45 8.01 -6.49 -12.03
N LEU A 46 9.10 -6.98 -12.65
CA LEU A 46 9.96 -8.00 -12.05
C LEU A 46 10.59 -7.53 -10.74
N ALA A 47 11.02 -6.27 -10.67
CA ALA A 47 11.55 -5.72 -9.42
C ALA A 47 10.49 -5.76 -8.29
N ALA A 48 9.24 -5.40 -8.58
CA ALA A 48 8.15 -5.48 -7.61
C ALA A 48 7.88 -6.93 -7.16
N VAL A 49 7.85 -7.88 -8.09
CA VAL A 49 7.69 -9.31 -7.79
C VAL A 49 8.82 -9.81 -6.89
N VAL A 50 10.08 -9.52 -7.22
CA VAL A 50 11.24 -9.93 -6.43
C VAL A 50 11.19 -9.36 -5.01
N LEU A 51 10.86 -8.08 -4.87
CA LEU A 51 10.73 -7.44 -3.55
C LEU A 51 9.61 -8.07 -2.74
N ARG A 52 8.46 -8.34 -3.35
CA ARG A 52 7.29 -8.93 -2.69
C ARG A 52 7.57 -10.35 -2.23
N VAL A 53 8.12 -11.20 -3.12
CA VAL A 53 8.47 -12.59 -2.82
C VAL A 53 9.62 -12.65 -1.81
N GLY A 54 10.61 -11.74 -1.92
CA GLY A 54 11.71 -11.61 -0.97
C GLY A 54 11.24 -11.24 0.43
N ALA A 55 10.28 -10.33 0.55
CA ALA A 55 9.65 -9.98 1.82
C ALA A 55 8.92 -11.17 2.46
N GLY A 56 8.21 -11.97 1.64
CA GLY A 56 7.55 -13.20 2.10
C GLY A 56 8.54 -14.24 2.65
N ALA A 57 9.63 -14.46 1.92
CA ALA A 57 10.70 -15.36 2.33
C ALA A 57 11.38 -14.86 3.61
N GLY A 58 11.66 -13.57 3.72
CA GLY A 58 12.29 -12.95 4.89
C GLY A 58 11.43 -13.07 6.15
N LEU A 59 10.13 -12.77 6.05
CA LEU A 59 9.20 -12.93 7.16
C LEU A 59 9.07 -14.39 7.63
N ALA A 60 8.96 -15.33 6.68
CA ALA A 60 8.89 -16.75 7.01
C ALA A 60 10.20 -17.24 7.65
N ALA A 61 11.36 -16.77 7.19
CA ALA A 61 12.65 -17.10 7.80
C ALA A 61 12.76 -16.55 9.22
N GLY A 62 12.39 -15.29 9.45
CA GLY A 62 12.39 -14.66 10.77
C GLY A 62 11.51 -15.40 11.77
N LEU A 63 10.22 -15.55 11.45
CA LEU A 63 9.26 -16.22 12.31
C LEU A 63 9.59 -17.70 12.54
N GLY A 64 10.10 -18.39 11.50
CA GLY A 64 10.51 -19.78 11.61
C GLY A 64 11.78 -19.96 12.44
N GLY A 65 12.72 -18.99 12.38
CA GLY A 65 13.91 -18.97 13.21
C GLY A 65 13.62 -18.80 14.69
N GLU A 66 12.59 -17.99 15.02
CA GLU A 66 12.10 -17.79 16.40
C GLU A 66 11.20 -18.93 16.88
N GLY A 67 10.98 -19.97 16.09
CA GLY A 67 10.11 -21.09 16.46
C GLY A 67 8.61 -20.74 16.51
N GLN A 68 8.20 -19.64 15.92
CA GLN A 68 6.80 -19.19 15.92
C GLN A 68 5.94 -19.88 14.85
N LEU A 69 6.57 -20.62 13.93
CA LEU A 69 5.86 -21.34 12.89
C LEU A 69 5.63 -22.80 13.29
N GLY A 70 4.37 -23.22 13.29
CA GLY A 70 3.97 -24.60 13.64
C GLY A 70 4.28 -25.63 12.55
N GLY A 71 4.80 -25.22 11.37
CA GLY A 71 5.15 -26.13 10.28
C GLY A 71 5.28 -25.43 8.92
N PRO A 72 5.63 -26.18 7.88
CA PRO A 72 5.84 -25.63 6.53
C PRO A 72 4.63 -24.88 5.96
N LEU A 73 3.43 -25.36 6.28
CA LEU A 73 2.18 -24.73 5.82
C LEU A 73 2.03 -23.32 6.40
N SER A 74 2.37 -23.10 7.68
CA SER A 74 2.33 -21.76 8.26
C SER A 74 3.35 -20.81 7.62
N ALA A 75 4.54 -21.30 7.27
CA ALA A 75 5.52 -20.51 6.53
C ALA A 75 5.02 -20.12 5.12
N LEU A 76 4.33 -21.03 4.44
CA LEU A 76 3.71 -20.77 3.15
C LEU A 76 2.62 -19.71 3.25
N VAL A 77 1.74 -19.79 4.26
CA VAL A 77 0.69 -18.80 4.53
C VAL A 77 1.28 -17.43 4.87
N VAL A 78 2.33 -17.39 5.68
CA VAL A 78 3.05 -16.15 6.00
C VAL A 78 3.65 -15.53 4.74
N GLY A 79 4.30 -16.33 3.90
CA GLY A 79 4.85 -15.87 2.64
C GLY A 79 3.80 -15.31 1.69
N ALA A 80 2.65 -15.98 1.57
CA ALA A 80 1.52 -15.53 0.77
C ALA A 80 0.89 -14.23 1.31
N GLY A 81 0.80 -14.08 2.63
CA GLY A 81 0.21 -12.92 3.30
C GLY A 81 1.15 -11.72 3.48
N ALA A 82 2.45 -11.91 3.30
CA ALA A 82 3.47 -10.88 3.55
C ALA A 82 3.20 -9.55 2.84
N PRO A 83 2.82 -9.49 1.57
CA PRO A 83 2.53 -8.23 0.89
C PRO A 83 1.42 -7.42 1.57
N LEU A 84 0.35 -8.09 2.00
CA LEU A 84 -0.77 -7.46 2.69
C LEU A 84 -0.39 -6.94 4.07
N ILE A 85 0.41 -7.70 4.82
CA ILE A 85 0.92 -7.31 6.14
C ILE A 85 1.80 -6.07 6.01
N LEU A 86 2.75 -6.07 5.06
CA LEU A 86 3.65 -4.95 4.83
C LEU A 86 2.90 -3.70 4.37
N GLU A 87 1.92 -3.83 3.49
CA GLU A 87 1.09 -2.71 3.05
C GLU A 87 0.34 -2.06 4.23
N ARG A 88 -0.22 -2.86 5.12
CA ARG A 88 -0.92 -2.37 6.32
C ARG A 88 0.04 -1.67 7.28
N ILE A 89 1.20 -2.26 7.55
CA ILE A 89 2.21 -1.66 8.44
C ILE A 89 2.71 -0.34 7.87
N THR A 90 3.00 -0.28 6.57
CA THR A 90 3.47 0.94 5.91
C THR A 90 2.43 2.05 5.96
N LYS A 91 1.15 1.74 5.72
CA LYS A 91 0.06 2.71 5.82
C LYS A 91 -0.09 3.24 7.26
N GLN A 92 -0.03 2.37 8.26
CA GLN A 92 -0.11 2.77 9.66
C GLN A 92 1.09 3.63 10.08
N ALA A 93 2.31 3.22 9.72
CA ALA A 93 3.53 3.99 10.00
C ALA A 93 3.47 5.37 9.35
N PHE A 94 3.01 5.46 8.10
CA PHE A 94 2.86 6.74 7.41
C PHE A 94 1.84 7.66 8.10
N LEU A 95 0.70 7.13 8.52
CA LEU A 95 -0.33 7.89 9.25
C LEU A 95 0.20 8.36 10.61
N THR A 96 0.94 7.54 11.32
CA THR A 96 1.55 7.91 12.60
C THR A 96 2.59 9.01 12.42
N LEU A 97 3.45 8.91 11.42
CA LEU A 97 4.44 9.95 11.10
C LEU A 97 3.77 11.26 10.64
N ALA A 98 2.71 11.18 9.86
CA ALA A 98 1.94 12.34 9.42
C ALA A 98 1.26 13.05 10.60
N SER A 99 0.74 12.30 11.58
CA SER A 99 0.15 12.89 12.78
C SER A 99 1.19 13.50 13.71
N THR A 100 2.41 12.94 13.78
CA THR A 100 3.50 13.49 14.61
C THR A 100 4.09 14.77 14.01
N ASN A 101 4.09 14.92 12.69
CA ASN A 101 4.53 16.13 11.99
C ASN A 101 3.42 17.17 11.81
N GLY A 102 2.19 16.85 12.22
CA GLY A 102 0.99 17.67 12.03
C GLY A 102 0.65 18.60 13.18
N ASP A 103 1.48 18.70 14.23
CA ASP A 103 1.27 19.63 15.37
C ASP A 103 1.77 21.07 15.10
N GLU A 104 1.79 21.49 13.86
CA GLU A 104 1.67 22.91 13.58
C GLU A 104 0.23 23.21 13.15
N PRO A 105 -0.58 23.87 13.99
CA PRO A 105 -1.92 24.27 13.57
C PRO A 105 -1.75 25.30 12.46
N THR A 106 -1.82 24.83 11.22
CA THR A 106 -2.00 25.74 10.08
C THR A 106 -3.33 26.43 10.31
N ARG A 107 -3.24 27.60 10.96
CA ARG A 107 -4.36 28.52 11.14
C ARG A 107 -5.08 28.66 9.81
N PRO A 108 -6.37 28.31 9.70
CA PRO A 108 -7.08 28.46 8.45
C PRO A 108 -6.88 29.89 7.95
N PRO A 109 -6.60 30.13 6.68
CA PRO A 109 -6.47 31.49 6.17
C PRO A 109 -7.76 32.23 6.53
N ALA A 110 -7.61 33.34 7.27
CA ALA A 110 -8.70 34.17 7.71
C ALA A 110 -9.57 34.46 6.49
N ARG A 111 -10.79 33.96 6.51
CA ARG A 111 -11.80 34.18 5.48
C ARG A 111 -11.91 35.68 5.32
N ARG A 112 -11.34 36.25 4.27
CA ARG A 112 -11.53 37.66 3.91
C ARG A 112 -13.04 37.88 3.79
N ARG A 113 -13.60 38.56 4.81
CA ARG A 113 -14.97 39.08 4.72
C ARG A 113 -15.03 39.96 3.48
N PRO A 114 -15.95 39.76 2.56
CA PRO A 114 -16.15 40.71 1.47
C PRO A 114 -16.52 42.05 2.07
N PRO A 115 -16.04 43.19 1.53
CA PRO A 115 -16.41 44.51 2.00
C PRO A 115 -17.90 44.68 1.89
N GLY A 116 -18.51 45.04 3.02
CA GLY A 116 -19.97 45.13 3.16
C GLY A 116 -20.58 46.04 2.10
N THR A 117 -21.57 45.48 1.44
CA THR A 117 -22.52 46.25 0.63
C THR A 117 -23.22 47.23 1.56
N ARG A 118 -22.84 48.49 1.53
CA ARG A 118 -23.60 49.57 2.15
C ARG A 118 -24.99 49.57 1.54
N ALA A 119 -25.97 49.20 2.31
CA ALA A 119 -27.36 49.39 1.97
C ALA A 119 -27.63 50.91 1.82
N ALA A 120 -27.91 51.31 0.59
CA ALA A 120 -28.45 52.63 0.35
C ALA A 120 -29.89 52.66 0.82
N THR A 121 -30.09 53.28 1.97
CA THR A 121 -31.44 53.64 2.47
C THR A 121 -31.91 54.78 1.62
N ALA A 122 -32.76 54.49 0.64
CA ALA A 122 -33.51 55.51 -0.08
C ALA A 122 -34.72 55.92 0.81
N THR A 123 -34.61 57.10 1.37
CA THR A 123 -35.74 57.85 1.93
C THR A 123 -36.69 58.21 0.81
N ARG A 124 -37.83 57.59 0.84
CA ARG A 124 -39.00 58.02 0.05
C ARG A 124 -39.82 58.97 0.94
N SER A 125 -39.70 60.29 0.70
CA SER A 125 -40.63 61.28 1.22
C SER A 125 -41.87 61.29 0.33
N GLU A 126 -43.00 61.19 0.97
CA GLU A 126 -44.31 61.39 0.41
C GLU A 126 -44.57 62.89 0.14
N ASP A 127 -45.24 63.17 -0.96
CA ASP A 127 -46.34 64.14 -1.10
C ASP A 127 -47.39 63.54 -2.02
#